data_4200eb13ecb7fc5a6c9b14d30c5c5543
#
_entry.id   4200eb13ecb7fc5a6c9b14d30c5c5543
#
_cell.length_a   1.000
_cell.length_b   1.000
_cell.length_c   1.000
_cell.angle_alpha   90.00
_cell.angle_beta   90.00
_cell.angle_gamma   90.00
#
_symmetry.space_group_name_H-M   'P 1'
#
loop_
_entity.id
_entity.type
_entity.pdbx_description
1 polymer ?
#
loop_
_entity_poly.entity_id
_entity_poly.type
_entity_poly.pdbx_seq_one_letter_code
_entity_poly.pdbx_strand_id
1 'polypeptide(L)'
;RELCEHSLAGKNIRYHLVVGRFNPNREKLEQYASEQNNVVLHCDVKDMAGLMTACQLAVTAGGTTIYELSVLGVPFVCFSYAENQEGLTEWLGKQKKAGYAGKWHHAPEETRKAIGSWCWNACENRELRQRTYEAERTLIDGQGAARIAEILRTAGVEE
;
A
#
# COMPACT_ATOMS: atom_id res chain seq x y z
N ARG A 1 -6.99 -3.77 13.23
CA ARG A 1 -7.07 -4.69 14.39
C ARG A 1 -6.23 -5.93 14.18
N GLU A 2 -6.48 -6.73 13.14
CA GLU A 2 -5.75 -7.98 12.89
C GLU A 2 -4.22 -7.85 13.02
N LEU A 3 -3.62 -6.84 12.39
CA LEU A 3 -2.18 -6.63 12.48
C LEU A 3 -1.74 -6.23 13.90
N CYS A 4 -2.48 -5.33 14.55
CA CYS A 4 -2.12 -4.79 15.85
C CYS A 4 -2.33 -5.80 16.99
N GLU A 5 -3.45 -6.52 16.98
CA GLU A 5 -3.92 -7.34 18.08
C GLU A 5 -3.51 -8.82 17.95
N HIS A 6 -3.21 -9.28 16.72
CA HIS A 6 -2.90 -10.69 16.44
C HIS A 6 -1.59 -10.87 15.69
N SER A 7 -1.56 -10.57 14.38
CA SER A 7 -0.43 -10.95 13.51
C SER A 7 0.91 -10.35 13.94
N LEU A 8 0.91 -9.12 14.46
CA LEU A 8 2.11 -8.40 14.89
C LEU A 8 2.05 -7.97 16.37
N ALA A 9 1.19 -8.62 17.16
CA ALA A 9 1.06 -8.33 18.59
C ALA A 9 2.41 -8.48 19.31
N GLY A 10 2.70 -7.55 20.21
CA GLY A 10 3.96 -7.53 20.95
C GLY A 10 5.19 -7.02 20.19
N LYS A 11 5.07 -6.70 18.89
CA LYS A 11 6.13 -6.03 18.12
C LYS A 11 6.14 -4.53 18.43
N ASN A 12 7.32 -3.93 18.47
CA ASN A 12 7.47 -2.48 18.58
C ASN A 12 7.22 -1.81 17.23
N ILE A 13 5.93 -1.73 16.84
CA ILE A 13 5.48 -1.19 15.55
C ILE A 13 4.53 -0.03 15.80
N ARG A 14 4.73 1.07 15.08
CA ARG A 14 3.77 2.16 14.98
C ARG A 14 2.96 2.00 13.72
N TYR A 15 1.64 2.05 13.85
CA TYR A 15 0.70 1.94 12.74
C TYR A 15 0.18 3.32 12.35
N HIS A 16 0.34 3.69 11.11
CA HIS A 16 -0.23 4.88 10.52
C HIS A 16 -1.46 4.47 9.71
N LEU A 17 -2.64 4.79 10.21
CA LEU A 17 -3.91 4.45 9.61
C LEU A 17 -4.46 5.66 8.85
N VAL A 18 -4.44 5.60 7.52
CA VAL A 18 -4.97 6.66 6.67
C VAL A 18 -6.45 6.42 6.39
N VAL A 19 -7.28 7.40 6.71
CA VAL A 19 -8.73 7.33 6.56
C VAL A 19 -9.23 8.48 5.71
N GLY A 20 -9.93 8.16 4.63
CA GLY A 20 -10.56 9.16 3.76
C GLY A 20 -11.69 9.90 4.49
N ARG A 21 -11.91 11.15 4.10
CA ARG A 21 -12.91 12.07 4.70
C ARG A 21 -14.30 11.46 4.83
N PHE A 22 -14.73 10.71 3.84
CA PHE A 22 -16.09 10.15 3.75
C PHE A 22 -16.17 8.69 4.19
N ASN A 23 -15.17 8.18 4.91
CA ASN A 23 -15.22 6.80 5.40
C ASN A 23 -16.32 6.64 6.47
N PRO A 24 -17.30 5.75 6.27
CA PRO A 24 -18.42 5.58 7.19
C PRO A 24 -18.02 5.03 8.57
N ASN A 25 -16.83 4.47 8.67
CA ASN A 25 -16.30 3.92 9.93
C ASN A 25 -15.32 4.87 10.63
N ARG A 26 -15.26 6.14 10.23
CA ARG A 26 -14.28 7.12 10.74
C ARG A 26 -14.32 7.20 12.27
N GLU A 27 -15.49 7.42 12.85
CA GLU A 27 -15.64 7.54 14.32
C GLU A 27 -15.15 6.29 15.07
N LYS A 28 -15.49 5.09 14.55
CA LYS A 28 -15.02 3.82 15.14
C LYS A 28 -13.50 3.67 15.05
N LEU A 29 -12.88 4.19 14.00
CA LEU A 29 -11.43 4.15 13.82
C LEU A 29 -10.74 5.20 14.70
N GLU A 30 -11.34 6.38 14.89
CA GLU A 30 -10.87 7.39 15.82
C GLU A 30 -10.91 6.87 17.26
N GLN A 31 -12.01 6.25 17.67
CA GLN A 31 -12.12 5.62 18.97
C GLN A 31 -11.05 4.53 19.14
N TYR A 32 -10.92 3.61 18.19
CA TYR A 32 -9.92 2.55 18.25
C TYR A 32 -8.50 3.12 18.37
N ALA A 33 -8.16 4.13 17.57
CA ALA A 33 -6.82 4.74 17.65
C ALA A 33 -6.56 5.42 18.99
N SER A 34 -7.57 6.02 19.62
CA SER A 34 -7.44 6.65 20.95
C SER A 34 -7.17 5.64 22.08
N GLU A 35 -7.58 4.39 21.91
CA GLU A 35 -7.38 3.30 22.85
C GLU A 35 -6.03 2.59 22.68
N GLN A 36 -5.28 2.89 21.60
CA GLN A 36 -4.03 2.22 21.24
C GLN A 36 -2.85 3.19 21.26
N ASN A 37 -1.81 2.90 22.04
CA ASN A 37 -0.63 3.76 22.15
C ASN A 37 0.25 3.77 20.89
N ASN A 38 0.08 2.81 19.99
CA ASN A 38 0.91 2.60 18.81
C ASN A 38 0.16 2.79 17.48
N VAL A 39 -1.08 3.28 17.51
CA VAL A 39 -1.88 3.58 16.32
C VAL A 39 -2.07 5.08 16.19
N VAL A 40 -1.68 5.62 15.04
CA VAL A 40 -1.87 7.03 14.68
C VAL A 40 -2.86 7.10 13.52
N LEU A 41 -3.99 7.75 13.74
CA LEU A 41 -4.99 7.99 12.69
C LEU A 41 -4.65 9.28 11.93
N HIS A 42 -4.70 9.20 10.62
CA HIS A 42 -4.50 10.33 9.72
C HIS A 42 -5.75 10.54 8.87
N CYS A 43 -6.32 11.74 8.95
CA CYS A 43 -7.41 12.18 8.11
C CYS A 43 -6.95 13.36 7.25
N ASP A 44 -7.40 13.40 5.98
CA ASP A 44 -7.09 14.50 5.05
C ASP A 44 -5.58 14.84 4.96
N VAL A 45 -4.74 13.82 4.81
CA VAL A 45 -3.28 13.97 4.74
C VAL A 45 -2.91 14.84 3.54
N LYS A 46 -2.21 15.96 3.80
CA LYS A 46 -1.75 16.88 2.75
C LYS A 46 -0.42 16.45 2.13
N ASP A 47 0.47 15.89 2.94
CA ASP A 47 1.75 15.34 2.50
C ASP A 47 1.74 13.81 2.64
N MET A 48 1.08 13.15 1.67
CA MET A 48 1.01 11.69 1.64
C MET A 48 2.38 11.07 1.34
N ALA A 49 3.18 11.69 0.48
CA ALA A 49 4.51 11.22 0.15
C ALA A 49 5.44 11.22 1.36
N GLY A 50 5.43 12.29 2.16
CA GLY A 50 6.17 12.35 3.42
C GLY A 50 5.72 11.29 4.42
N LEU A 51 4.41 11.06 4.56
CA LEU A 51 3.89 10.00 5.41
C LEU A 51 4.33 8.60 4.94
N MET A 52 4.20 8.31 3.65
CA MET A 52 4.61 7.03 3.06
C MET A 52 6.09 6.75 3.27
N THR A 53 6.96 7.73 2.98
CA THR A 53 8.41 7.58 3.12
C THR A 53 8.89 7.43 4.57
N ALA A 54 8.10 7.88 5.53
CA ALA A 54 8.35 7.64 6.95
C ALA A 54 8.04 6.20 7.40
N CYS A 55 7.35 5.40 6.56
CA CYS A 55 6.98 4.03 6.85
C CYS A 55 7.95 3.02 6.21
N GLN A 56 8.18 1.89 6.87
CA GLN A 56 8.99 0.79 6.35
C GLN A 56 8.18 -0.23 5.55
N LEU A 57 6.87 -0.24 5.74
CA LEU A 57 5.94 -1.17 5.08
C LEU A 57 4.60 -0.46 4.87
N ALA A 58 3.88 -0.84 3.82
CA ALA A 58 2.51 -0.44 3.61
C ALA A 58 1.58 -1.62 3.31
N VAL A 59 0.31 -1.45 3.64
CA VAL A 59 -0.78 -2.35 3.26
C VAL A 59 -1.78 -1.53 2.46
N THR A 60 -2.09 -1.95 1.24
CA THR A 60 -2.96 -1.18 0.35
C THR A 60 -3.86 -2.06 -0.50
N ALA A 61 -5.02 -1.55 -0.87
CA ALA A 61 -5.80 -2.13 -1.96
C ALA A 61 -5.15 -1.83 -3.32
N GLY A 62 -5.56 -2.54 -4.37
CA GLY A 62 -5.05 -2.45 -5.74
C GLY A 62 -5.43 -1.17 -6.49
N GLY A 63 -5.39 -0.01 -5.83
CA GLY A 63 -5.67 1.29 -6.40
C GLY A 63 -4.42 2.08 -6.83
N THR A 64 -4.60 3.37 -7.10
CA THR A 64 -3.52 4.28 -7.53
C THR A 64 -2.39 4.43 -6.51
N THR A 65 -2.66 4.19 -5.25
CA THR A 65 -1.68 4.18 -4.16
C THR A 65 -0.51 3.22 -4.41
N ILE A 66 -0.72 2.14 -5.16
CA ILE A 66 0.35 1.24 -5.59
C ILE A 66 1.44 1.99 -6.36
N TYR A 67 1.05 2.88 -7.28
CA TYR A 67 2.01 3.65 -8.09
C TYR A 67 2.79 4.66 -7.23
N GLU A 68 2.13 5.29 -6.26
CA GLU A 68 2.75 6.22 -5.31
C GLU A 68 3.78 5.49 -4.43
N LEU A 69 3.41 4.36 -3.84
CA LEU A 69 4.32 3.54 -3.04
C LEU A 69 5.50 3.04 -3.86
N SER A 70 5.27 2.59 -5.10
CA SER A 70 6.33 2.11 -6.00
C SER A 70 7.35 3.18 -6.35
N VAL A 71 6.90 4.41 -6.69
CA VAL A 71 7.81 5.50 -7.03
C VAL A 71 8.65 5.95 -5.84
N LEU A 72 8.06 5.87 -4.63
CA LEU A 72 8.74 6.18 -3.37
C LEU A 72 9.63 5.02 -2.87
N GLY A 73 9.44 3.81 -3.43
CA GLY A 73 10.16 2.61 -3.01
C GLY A 73 9.75 2.13 -1.61
N VAL A 74 8.50 2.28 -1.23
CA VAL A 74 7.98 1.80 0.06
C VAL A 74 7.45 0.39 -0.09
N PRO A 75 8.10 -0.64 0.48
CA PRO A 75 7.66 -2.03 0.36
C PRO A 75 6.22 -2.21 0.83
N PHE A 76 5.41 -2.89 0.04
CA PHE A 76 4.00 -3.07 0.36
C PHE A 76 3.48 -4.48 0.07
N VAL A 77 2.38 -4.81 0.74
CA VAL A 77 1.49 -5.90 0.37
C VAL A 77 0.19 -5.32 -0.15
N CYS A 78 -0.25 -5.80 -1.30
CA CYS A 78 -1.52 -5.39 -1.89
C CYS A 78 -2.52 -6.54 -1.94
N PHE A 79 -3.79 -6.18 -2.07
CA PHE A 79 -4.90 -7.09 -2.28
C PHE A 79 -5.92 -6.46 -3.23
N SER A 80 -6.70 -7.29 -3.93
CA SER A 80 -7.80 -6.79 -4.76
C SER A 80 -9.04 -6.60 -3.89
N TYR A 81 -9.55 -5.37 -3.84
CA TYR A 81 -10.82 -5.06 -3.20
C TYR A 81 -12.00 -5.15 -4.18
N ALA A 82 -11.73 -4.98 -5.48
CA ALA A 82 -12.70 -5.05 -6.56
C ALA A 82 -12.06 -5.72 -7.79
N GLU A 83 -12.90 -6.25 -8.70
CA GLU A 83 -12.45 -7.01 -9.89
C GLU A 83 -11.47 -6.25 -10.77
N ASN A 84 -11.71 -4.96 -10.99
CA ASN A 84 -10.82 -4.11 -11.81
C ASN A 84 -9.40 -3.96 -11.27
N GLN A 85 -9.15 -4.37 -10.03
CA GLN A 85 -7.83 -4.34 -9.40
C GLN A 85 -7.05 -5.66 -9.53
N GLU A 86 -7.73 -6.76 -9.89
CA GLU A 86 -7.15 -8.10 -9.88
C GLU A 86 -5.94 -8.23 -10.80
N GLY A 87 -6.06 -7.77 -12.05
CA GLY A 87 -5.00 -7.89 -13.04
C GLY A 87 -3.67 -7.30 -12.58
N LEU A 88 -3.69 -6.09 -12.01
CA LEU A 88 -2.49 -5.43 -11.50
C LEU A 88 -1.92 -6.15 -10.27
N THR A 89 -2.76 -6.42 -9.27
CA THR A 89 -2.29 -6.98 -8.00
C THR A 89 -1.75 -8.41 -8.15
N GLU A 90 -2.41 -9.25 -8.96
CA GLU A 90 -1.91 -10.58 -9.29
C GLU A 90 -0.59 -10.53 -10.06
N TRP A 91 -0.49 -9.64 -11.04
CA TRP A 91 0.74 -9.46 -11.81
C TRP A 91 1.90 -9.07 -10.90
N LEU A 92 1.71 -8.10 -10.00
CA LEU A 92 2.73 -7.70 -9.03
C LEU A 92 3.20 -8.87 -8.17
N GLY A 93 2.27 -9.69 -7.68
CA GLY A 93 2.60 -10.88 -6.89
C GLY A 93 3.36 -11.94 -7.69
N LYS A 94 2.90 -12.26 -8.92
CA LYS A 94 3.55 -13.23 -9.84
C LYS A 94 4.97 -12.80 -10.21
N GLN A 95 5.18 -11.50 -10.43
CA GLN A 95 6.50 -10.94 -10.74
C GLN A 95 7.36 -10.67 -9.49
N LYS A 96 6.88 -11.00 -8.30
CA LYS A 96 7.56 -10.74 -7.02
C LYS A 96 7.97 -9.27 -6.85
N LYS A 97 7.17 -8.36 -7.40
CA LYS A 97 7.40 -6.92 -7.32
C LYS A 97 6.84 -6.30 -6.05
N ALA A 98 5.80 -6.94 -5.48
CA ALA A 98 5.20 -6.59 -4.19
C ALA A 98 4.62 -7.84 -3.53
N GLY A 99 4.22 -7.74 -2.27
CA GLY A 99 3.39 -8.75 -1.63
C GLY A 99 2.00 -8.79 -2.25
N TYR A 100 1.44 -9.98 -2.47
CA TYR A 100 0.05 -10.14 -2.90
C TYR A 100 -0.70 -11.03 -1.92
N ALA A 101 -1.79 -10.53 -1.36
CA ALA A 101 -2.54 -11.20 -0.31
C ALA A 101 -3.85 -11.86 -0.79
N GLY A 102 -4.23 -11.67 -2.06
CA GLY A 102 -5.45 -12.27 -2.62
C GLY A 102 -6.58 -11.28 -2.91
N LYS A 103 -7.78 -11.82 -3.05
CA LYS A 103 -8.99 -11.10 -3.46
C LYS A 103 -9.94 -10.97 -2.28
N TRP A 104 -10.02 -9.77 -1.71
CA TRP A 104 -10.83 -9.51 -0.52
C TRP A 104 -12.32 -9.86 -0.72
N HIS A 105 -12.87 -9.52 -1.88
CA HIS A 105 -14.29 -9.75 -2.19
C HIS A 105 -14.65 -11.22 -2.40
N HIS A 106 -13.69 -12.11 -2.65
CA HIS A 106 -13.90 -13.55 -2.75
C HIS A 106 -13.57 -14.30 -1.46
N ALA A 107 -12.48 -13.93 -0.80
CA ALA A 107 -11.92 -14.66 0.33
C ALA A 107 -11.34 -13.68 1.39
N PRO A 108 -12.20 -12.91 2.11
CA PRO A 108 -11.73 -11.87 3.03
C PRO A 108 -10.88 -12.42 4.18
N GLU A 109 -11.23 -13.59 4.72
CA GLU A 109 -10.49 -14.19 5.86
C GLU A 109 -9.11 -14.69 5.44
N GLU A 110 -9.00 -15.36 4.29
CA GLU A 110 -7.74 -15.82 3.72
C GLU A 110 -6.85 -14.63 3.36
N THR A 111 -7.43 -13.60 2.73
CA THR A 111 -6.72 -12.36 2.38
C THR A 111 -6.20 -11.67 3.63
N ARG A 112 -7.00 -11.57 4.69
CA ARG A 112 -6.59 -11.01 5.98
C ARG A 112 -5.40 -11.75 6.59
N LYS A 113 -5.46 -13.09 6.61
CA LYS A 113 -4.35 -13.93 7.09
C LYS A 113 -3.09 -13.79 6.24
N ALA A 114 -3.24 -13.72 4.92
CA ALA A 114 -2.12 -13.53 4.00
C ALA A 114 -1.44 -12.16 4.21
N ILE A 115 -2.21 -11.08 4.43
CA ILE A 115 -1.66 -9.77 4.81
C ILE A 115 -0.84 -9.90 6.10
N GLY A 116 -1.40 -10.52 7.14
CA GLY A 116 -0.71 -10.72 8.42
C GLY A 116 0.59 -11.49 8.26
N SER A 117 0.57 -12.60 7.56
CA SER A 117 1.75 -13.44 7.30
C SER A 117 2.83 -12.70 6.52
N TRP A 118 2.45 -11.95 5.48
CA TRP A 118 3.42 -11.17 4.71
C TRP A 118 4.05 -10.06 5.56
N CYS A 119 3.23 -9.32 6.31
CA CYS A 119 3.73 -8.27 7.21
C CYS A 119 4.66 -8.83 8.28
N TRP A 120 4.34 -9.98 8.86
CA TRP A 120 5.22 -10.66 9.81
C TRP A 120 6.58 -10.98 9.17
N ASN A 121 6.57 -11.64 8.01
CA ASN A 121 7.79 -11.98 7.30
C ASN A 121 8.60 -10.73 6.95
N ALA A 122 7.95 -9.67 6.49
CA ALA A 122 8.62 -8.43 6.14
C ALA A 122 9.21 -7.71 7.35
N CYS A 123 8.59 -7.80 8.54
CA CYS A 123 9.15 -7.26 9.78
C CYS A 123 10.44 -7.97 10.18
N GLU A 124 10.46 -9.30 10.09
CA GLU A 124 11.61 -10.14 10.49
C GLU A 124 12.72 -10.19 9.43
N ASN A 125 12.40 -10.01 8.16
CA ASN A 125 13.32 -10.23 7.06
C ASN A 125 13.67 -8.92 6.33
N ARG A 126 14.83 -8.35 6.70
CA ARG A 126 15.35 -7.13 6.05
C ARG A 126 15.65 -7.35 4.56
N GLU A 127 16.12 -8.52 4.18
CA GLU A 127 16.43 -8.85 2.77
C GLU A 127 15.16 -8.86 1.92
N LEU A 128 14.04 -9.37 2.45
CA LEU A 128 12.75 -9.31 1.78
C LEU A 128 12.35 -7.85 1.51
N ARG A 129 12.45 -6.97 2.52
CA ARG A 129 12.14 -5.54 2.34
C ARG A 129 13.05 -4.88 1.30
N GLN A 130 14.34 -5.16 1.35
CA GLN A 130 15.32 -4.60 0.41
C GLN A 130 15.04 -5.05 -1.04
N ARG A 131 14.80 -6.33 -1.26
CA ARG A 131 14.44 -6.84 -2.59
C ARG A 131 13.12 -6.27 -3.12
N THR A 132 12.12 -6.14 -2.26
CA THR A 132 10.85 -5.53 -2.63
C THR A 132 11.04 -4.06 -3.02
N TYR A 133 11.77 -3.30 -2.21
CA TYR A 133 12.14 -1.91 -2.51
C TYR A 133 12.82 -1.77 -3.89
N GLU A 134 13.84 -2.58 -4.16
CA GLU A 134 14.58 -2.56 -5.43
C GLU A 134 13.66 -2.93 -6.60
N ALA A 135 12.81 -3.93 -6.43
CA ALA A 135 11.87 -4.37 -7.44
C ALA A 135 10.81 -3.30 -7.77
N GLU A 136 10.27 -2.62 -6.78
CA GLU A 136 9.25 -1.58 -6.95
C GLU A 136 9.79 -0.36 -7.66
N ARG A 137 10.99 0.10 -7.32
CA ARG A 137 11.63 1.25 -7.98
C ARG A 137 11.92 1.05 -9.47
N THR A 138 11.91 -0.18 -9.95
CA THR A 138 12.04 -0.48 -11.39
C THR A 138 10.71 -0.43 -12.14
N LEU A 139 9.57 -0.33 -11.43
CA LEU A 139 8.24 -0.34 -12.04
C LEU A 139 7.81 1.04 -12.52
N ILE A 140 8.04 2.05 -11.69
CA ILE A 140 7.50 3.40 -11.87
C ILE A 140 8.61 4.41 -11.67
N ASP A 141 8.91 5.18 -12.70
CA ASP A 141 9.95 6.21 -12.67
C ASP A 141 9.43 7.63 -12.39
N GLY A 142 8.11 7.77 -12.20
CA GLY A 142 7.46 9.06 -11.93
C GLY A 142 7.35 9.99 -13.15
N GLN A 143 7.80 9.58 -14.35
CA GLN A 143 7.85 10.43 -15.54
C GLN A 143 6.62 10.29 -16.47
N GLY A 144 5.57 9.56 -16.04
CA GLY A 144 4.40 9.28 -16.87
C GLY A 144 3.70 10.55 -17.38
N ALA A 145 3.46 11.53 -16.53
CA ALA A 145 2.83 12.79 -16.90
C ALA A 145 3.67 13.59 -17.90
N ALA A 146 5.00 13.62 -17.73
CA ALA A 146 5.90 14.29 -18.66
C ALA A 146 5.89 13.65 -20.05
N ARG A 147 5.84 12.30 -20.12
CA ARG A 147 5.72 11.59 -21.42
C ARG A 147 4.40 11.89 -22.11
N ILE A 148 3.28 11.90 -21.38
CA ILE A 148 1.97 12.23 -21.95
C ILE A 148 1.98 13.67 -22.48
N ALA A 149 2.51 14.63 -21.73
CA ALA A 149 2.61 16.02 -22.14
C ALA A 149 3.45 16.16 -23.43
N GLU A 150 4.56 15.43 -23.53
CA GLU A 150 5.41 15.44 -24.74
C GLU A 150 4.69 14.84 -25.95
N ILE A 151 3.97 13.72 -25.78
CA ILE A 151 3.18 13.11 -26.85
C ILE A 151 2.10 14.08 -27.35
N LEU A 152 1.38 14.75 -26.44
CA LEU A 152 0.36 15.73 -26.82
C LEU A 152 0.95 16.94 -27.56
N ARG A 153 2.13 17.43 -27.13
CA ARG A 153 2.83 18.52 -27.76
C ARG A 153 3.26 18.17 -29.20
N THR A 154 3.77 16.96 -29.40
CA THR A 154 4.22 16.49 -30.73
C THR A 154 3.04 16.16 -31.64
N ALA A 155 1.95 15.59 -31.11
CA ALA A 155 0.75 15.30 -31.90
C ALA A 155 -0.04 16.54 -32.34
N GLY A 156 0.10 17.69 -31.63
CA GLY A 156 -0.55 18.95 -31.98
C GLY A 156 0.22 19.82 -33.00
N VAL A 157 1.34 19.35 -33.55
CA VAL A 157 2.18 20.09 -34.51
C VAL A 157 1.93 19.63 -35.95
N GLU A 158 1.05 18.65 -36.20
CA GLU A 158 0.61 18.23 -37.53
C GLU A 158 -0.69 18.97 -37.94
N GLU A 159 -0.64 20.32 -38.10
CA GLU A 159 -1.59 21.10 -38.89
C GLU A 159 -0.89 21.83 -40.07
#